data_27d2623c461b20703fda7df9f3c242d2
#
_entry.id   27d2623c461b20703fda7df9f3c242d2
#
_cell.length_a   1.000
_cell.length_b   1.000
_cell.length_c   1.000
_cell.angle_alpha   90.00
_cell.angle_beta   90.00
_cell.angle_gamma   90.00
#
_symmetry.space_group_name_H-M   'P 1'
#
loop_
_entity.id
_entity.type
_entity.pdbx_description
1 polymer ?
#
loop_
_entity_poly.entity_id
_entity_poly.type
_entity_poly.pdbx_seq_one_letter_code
_entity_poly.pdbx_strand_id
1 'polypeptide(L)'
;MNSFLLNRQLGSVSPQALAQAQNQHLLQALQAPYNVHFSQVGLGEHEVIDAAYQPPVAHAAGVNSIAIDRFEGRYLLSGGADSSVAIWDLERSESNTDGAVLHLPLGHAAKTSTTGRLGITRVSFYPFDSLAFLTSGYDRTLKLFDSETLSASATFDLESTVHAHATSTVATHLLVACASQHPAVRLVDLRTGSSTHSLAGHSGSVLSVAWHPKNEHTLASGATDGTCRSWDVRRSASSLGVLDMDDSIGIVGYDGKGLGSRRRERGQAHNGAVNGLTWSEDGQFLVTTGTDKRMRVFDMSTGAHLLANFGPALENSHNTTLTPLMPPSMYSHTRTIYYPNAGEILCFEMQSGSLQKRLRVPQSVPRANHIHQKLNRTTSLAWRAHHIEMYSSHADGTIRCWRPRTAEDAEAEEEGFAADETAQTASAERKRKRDELNQIVQGLTKRREM
;
A
#
# COMPACT_ATOMS: atom_id res chain seq x y z
N MET A 1 6.39 30.17 -11.43
CA MET A 1 7.12 29.50 -12.55
C MET A 1 8.21 30.38 -13.14
N ASN A 2 7.93 31.65 -13.41
CA ASN A 2 8.92 32.56 -14.05
C ASN A 2 10.19 32.82 -13.22
N SER A 3 10.08 32.94 -11.89
CA SER A 3 11.25 33.16 -11.01
C SER A 3 12.20 31.98 -10.97
N PHE A 4 11.67 30.72 -11.00
CA PHE A 4 12.49 29.52 -11.05
C PHE A 4 13.28 29.40 -12.36
N LEU A 5 12.63 29.68 -13.50
CA LEU A 5 13.26 29.67 -14.81
C LEU A 5 14.34 30.76 -14.92
N LEU A 6 14.08 31.94 -14.37
CA LEU A 6 15.06 33.05 -14.33
C LEU A 6 16.27 32.67 -13.47
N ASN A 7 16.03 32.13 -12.27
CA ASN A 7 17.10 31.69 -11.38
C ASN A 7 17.91 30.52 -11.96
N ARG A 8 17.27 29.64 -12.76
CA ARG A 8 17.97 28.61 -13.52
C ARG A 8 18.89 29.21 -14.58
N GLN A 9 18.42 30.20 -15.34
CA GLN A 9 19.24 30.88 -16.35
C GLN A 9 20.42 31.66 -15.74
N LEU A 10 20.21 32.21 -14.55
CA LEU A 10 21.23 32.91 -13.79
C LEU A 10 22.24 31.97 -13.08
N GLY A 11 22.02 30.65 -13.14
CA GLY A 11 22.85 29.66 -12.47
C GLY A 11 22.74 29.66 -10.93
N SER A 12 21.73 30.34 -10.37
CA SER A 12 21.52 30.43 -8.92
C SER A 12 20.77 29.22 -8.34
N VAL A 13 20.20 28.34 -9.20
CA VAL A 13 19.55 27.11 -8.79
C VAL A 13 20.57 25.97 -8.74
N SER A 14 20.70 25.33 -7.57
CA SER A 14 21.57 24.15 -7.45
C SER A 14 21.06 22.98 -8.30
N PRO A 15 21.95 22.09 -8.81
CA PRO A 15 21.53 20.92 -9.56
C PRO A 15 20.54 20.03 -8.78
N GLN A 16 20.72 19.95 -7.46
CA GLN A 16 19.86 19.18 -6.57
C GLN A 16 18.44 19.79 -6.49
N ALA A 17 18.33 21.11 -6.35
CA ALA A 17 17.03 21.80 -6.35
C ALA A 17 16.31 21.67 -7.70
N LEU A 18 17.07 21.67 -8.81
CA LEU A 18 16.52 21.43 -10.14
C LEU A 18 15.96 19.99 -10.26
N ALA A 19 16.76 18.99 -9.86
CA ALA A 19 16.33 17.59 -9.88
C ALA A 19 15.08 17.36 -9.03
N GLN A 20 15.02 17.94 -7.82
CA GLN A 20 13.86 17.84 -6.94
C GLN A 20 12.61 18.50 -7.55
N ALA A 21 12.76 19.66 -8.19
CA ALA A 21 11.62 20.32 -8.87
C ALA A 21 11.11 19.51 -10.07
N GLN A 22 12.00 18.87 -10.84
CA GLN A 22 11.64 17.97 -11.93
C GLN A 22 10.92 16.72 -11.39
N ASN A 23 11.48 16.09 -10.36
CA ASN A 23 10.89 14.92 -9.75
C ASN A 23 9.52 15.22 -9.13
N GLN A 24 9.34 16.40 -8.52
CA GLN A 24 8.04 16.82 -8.00
C GLN A 24 7.00 16.95 -9.12
N HIS A 25 7.39 17.44 -10.28
CA HIS A 25 6.50 17.50 -11.44
C HIS A 25 6.10 16.10 -11.90
N LEU A 26 7.05 15.15 -11.94
CA LEU A 26 6.78 13.75 -12.29
C LEU A 26 5.88 13.07 -11.26
N LEU A 27 6.07 13.35 -9.96
CA LEU A 27 5.16 12.86 -8.90
C LEU A 27 3.72 13.35 -9.09
N GLN A 28 3.56 14.59 -9.58
CA GLN A 28 2.24 15.13 -9.90
C GLN A 28 1.65 14.51 -11.17
N ALA A 29 2.48 13.96 -12.07
CA ALA A 29 2.07 13.32 -13.31
C ALA A 29 1.75 11.82 -13.17
N LEU A 30 1.87 11.22 -11.96
CA LEU A 30 1.60 9.80 -11.74
C LEU A 30 0.18 9.43 -12.17
N GLN A 31 0.07 8.38 -12.97
CA GLN A 31 -1.19 7.78 -13.45
C GLN A 31 -1.03 6.25 -13.51
N ALA A 32 -2.15 5.54 -13.47
CA ALA A 32 -2.14 4.10 -13.73
C ALA A 32 -2.25 3.88 -15.25
N PRO A 33 -1.25 3.30 -15.91
CA PRO A 33 -1.36 2.94 -17.31
C PRO A 33 -2.49 1.91 -17.49
N TYR A 34 -3.22 2.06 -18.56
CA TYR A 34 -4.35 1.20 -18.90
C TYR A 34 -3.90 -0.25 -19.21
N ASN A 35 -2.72 -0.41 -19.80
CA ASN A 35 -2.26 -1.63 -20.43
C ASN A 35 -1.33 -2.51 -19.56
N VAL A 36 -1.03 -2.13 -18.30
CA VAL A 36 -0.14 -2.89 -17.42
C VAL A 36 -0.93 -3.77 -16.46
N HIS A 37 -0.71 -5.08 -16.55
CA HIS A 37 -1.42 -6.08 -15.74
C HIS A 37 -0.46 -7.06 -15.08
N PHE A 38 -0.90 -7.64 -13.96
CA PHE A 38 -0.23 -8.73 -13.24
C PHE A 38 -1.15 -9.95 -13.28
N SER A 39 -0.67 -11.09 -13.79
CA SER A 39 -1.45 -12.31 -13.89
C SER A 39 -0.62 -13.54 -13.56
N GLN A 40 -1.24 -14.50 -12.88
CA GLN A 40 -0.62 -15.81 -12.64
C GLN A 40 -0.61 -16.68 -13.90
N VAL A 41 -1.45 -16.37 -14.90
CA VAL A 41 -1.66 -17.15 -16.11
C VAL A 41 -1.14 -16.38 -17.32
N GLY A 42 -0.35 -17.04 -18.16
CA GLY A 42 0.20 -16.44 -19.39
C GLY A 42 -0.86 -16.18 -20.45
N LEU A 43 -0.54 -15.31 -21.41
CA LEU A 43 -1.45 -14.87 -22.49
C LEU A 43 -1.98 -16.04 -23.35
N GLY A 44 -1.20 -17.12 -23.52
CA GLY A 44 -1.58 -18.27 -24.36
C GLY A 44 -2.64 -19.20 -23.77
N GLU A 45 -2.91 -19.12 -22.47
CA GLU A 45 -3.88 -20.00 -21.78
C GLU A 45 -5.28 -19.38 -21.69
N HIS A 46 -5.44 -18.09 -22.03
CA HIS A 46 -6.72 -17.38 -22.00
C HIS A 46 -7.60 -17.61 -23.27
N GLU A 47 -7.08 -18.21 -24.32
CA GLU A 47 -7.83 -18.40 -25.59
C GLU A 47 -8.98 -19.41 -25.52
N VAL A 48 -9.15 -20.15 -24.42
CA VAL A 48 -10.09 -21.29 -24.36
C VAL A 48 -11.27 -21.07 -23.40
N ILE A 49 -11.30 -19.97 -22.65
CA ILE A 49 -12.41 -19.75 -21.69
C ILE A 49 -13.39 -18.73 -22.25
N ASP A 50 -14.52 -19.26 -22.73
CA ASP A 50 -15.69 -18.54 -23.23
C ASP A 50 -16.13 -17.35 -22.35
N ALA A 51 -16.26 -16.18 -23.01
CA ALA A 51 -17.34 -15.18 -22.88
C ALA A 51 -17.51 -14.40 -21.55
N ALA A 52 -16.70 -14.53 -20.53
CA ALA A 52 -16.65 -13.58 -19.44
C ALA A 52 -15.21 -13.08 -19.30
N TYR A 53 -14.88 -12.02 -20.04
CA TYR A 53 -13.59 -11.32 -19.91
C TYR A 53 -13.37 -10.93 -18.45
N GLN A 54 -12.70 -11.79 -17.72
CA GLN A 54 -12.22 -11.46 -16.37
C GLN A 54 -10.88 -10.77 -16.53
N PRO A 55 -10.70 -9.58 -15.96
CA PRO A 55 -9.39 -8.92 -15.98
C PRO A 55 -8.35 -9.85 -15.34
N PRO A 56 -7.11 -9.87 -15.86
CA PRO A 56 -6.05 -10.65 -15.26
C PRO A 56 -5.85 -10.25 -13.80
N VAL A 57 -5.79 -11.23 -12.90
CA VAL A 57 -5.63 -11.02 -11.47
C VAL A 57 -4.31 -11.61 -10.98
N ALA A 58 -3.68 -10.90 -10.06
CA ALA A 58 -2.43 -11.34 -9.44
C ALA A 58 -2.65 -12.45 -8.40
N HIS A 59 -3.80 -12.45 -7.72
CA HIS A 59 -4.18 -13.48 -6.75
C HIS A 59 -5.66 -13.83 -6.95
N ALA A 60 -6.03 -15.07 -6.64
CA ALA A 60 -7.41 -15.55 -6.73
C ALA A 60 -8.35 -14.86 -5.72
N ALA A 61 -7.80 -14.35 -4.62
CA ALA A 61 -8.49 -13.48 -3.66
C ALA A 61 -7.81 -12.09 -3.62
N GLY A 62 -8.27 -11.22 -2.72
CA GLY A 62 -7.66 -9.90 -2.56
C GLY A 62 -6.16 -9.97 -2.22
N VAL A 63 -5.38 -9.02 -2.73
CA VAL A 63 -3.98 -8.83 -2.34
C VAL A 63 -3.95 -7.98 -1.06
N ASN A 64 -3.44 -8.54 0.03
CA ASN A 64 -3.42 -7.84 1.31
C ASN A 64 -2.19 -6.94 1.49
N SER A 65 -1.05 -7.37 0.98
CA SER A 65 0.21 -6.63 1.16
C SER A 65 1.14 -6.83 -0.03
N ILE A 66 1.88 -5.79 -0.37
CA ILE A 66 2.96 -5.81 -1.34
C ILE A 66 4.22 -5.19 -0.74
N ALA A 67 5.36 -5.66 -1.20
CA ALA A 67 6.66 -5.09 -0.87
C ALA A 67 7.56 -5.11 -2.11
N ILE A 68 8.43 -4.14 -2.25
CA ILE A 68 9.41 -4.07 -3.35
C ILE A 68 10.79 -4.21 -2.77
N ASP A 69 11.67 -4.90 -3.49
CA ASP A 69 13.08 -5.01 -3.15
C ASP A 69 13.70 -3.61 -3.04
N ARG A 70 14.46 -3.43 -1.97
CA ARG A 70 15.05 -2.15 -1.63
C ARG A 70 16.33 -1.86 -2.40
N PHE A 71 17.06 -2.89 -2.82
CA PHE A 71 18.38 -2.73 -3.41
C PHE A 71 18.31 -2.34 -4.88
N GLU A 72 17.67 -3.16 -5.69
CA GLU A 72 17.55 -2.95 -7.12
C GLU A 72 16.22 -2.32 -7.51
N GLY A 73 15.20 -2.46 -6.66
CA GLY A 73 13.82 -2.04 -6.99
C GLY A 73 13.23 -2.88 -8.13
N ARG A 74 13.75 -4.08 -8.35
CA ARG A 74 13.38 -4.95 -9.47
C ARG A 74 12.28 -5.95 -9.11
N TYR A 75 12.34 -6.50 -7.90
CA TYR A 75 11.41 -7.55 -7.48
C TYR A 75 10.28 -7.00 -6.62
N LEU A 76 9.05 -7.37 -6.99
CA LEU A 76 7.86 -7.10 -6.20
C LEU A 76 7.37 -8.40 -5.58
N LEU A 77 7.12 -8.38 -4.28
CA LEU A 77 6.56 -9.47 -3.51
C LEU A 77 5.10 -9.15 -3.21
N SER A 78 4.20 -10.10 -3.39
CA SER A 78 2.79 -9.95 -3.07
C SER A 78 2.28 -11.10 -2.21
N GLY A 79 1.40 -10.77 -1.25
CA GLY A 79 0.74 -11.73 -0.37
C GLY A 79 -0.76 -11.62 -0.44
N GLY A 80 -1.41 -12.73 -0.75
CA GLY A 80 -2.84 -12.83 -0.96
C GLY A 80 -3.65 -13.21 0.28
N ALA A 81 -4.92 -12.87 0.27
CA ALA A 81 -5.90 -13.35 1.24
C ALA A 81 -6.20 -14.86 1.07
N ASP A 82 -5.82 -15.43 -0.08
CA ASP A 82 -5.86 -16.85 -0.39
C ASP A 82 -4.68 -17.65 0.21
N SER A 83 -3.79 -17.00 0.95
CA SER A 83 -2.54 -17.55 1.50
C SER A 83 -1.45 -17.81 0.46
N SER A 84 -1.61 -17.35 -0.76
CA SER A 84 -0.57 -17.44 -1.77
C SER A 84 0.43 -16.30 -1.66
N VAL A 85 1.67 -16.58 -2.07
CA VAL A 85 2.76 -15.62 -2.20
C VAL A 85 3.25 -15.66 -3.64
N ALA A 86 3.51 -14.50 -4.24
CA ALA A 86 4.09 -14.43 -5.56
C ALA A 86 5.22 -13.38 -5.61
N ILE A 87 6.26 -13.69 -6.38
CA ILE A 87 7.37 -12.78 -6.69
C ILE A 87 7.30 -12.44 -8.17
N TRP A 88 7.36 -11.14 -8.48
CA TRP A 88 7.24 -10.57 -9.81
C TRP A 88 8.52 -9.84 -10.18
N ASP A 89 8.98 -10.00 -11.41
CA ASP A 89 10.07 -9.21 -11.98
C ASP A 89 9.46 -8.00 -12.70
N LEU A 90 9.73 -6.80 -12.20
CA LEU A 90 9.19 -5.55 -12.75
C LEU A 90 9.87 -5.12 -14.06
N GLU A 91 11.01 -5.71 -14.39
CA GLU A 91 11.74 -5.45 -15.64
C GLU A 91 11.35 -6.44 -16.73
N ARG A 92 10.79 -7.60 -16.34
CA ARG A 92 10.39 -8.64 -17.28
C ARG A 92 8.88 -8.57 -17.48
N SER A 93 8.48 -8.32 -18.72
CA SER A 93 7.08 -8.30 -19.11
C SER A 93 6.90 -9.01 -20.46
N GLU A 94 5.73 -9.60 -20.63
CA GLU A 94 5.28 -10.10 -21.93
C GLU A 94 4.36 -9.04 -22.54
N SER A 95 4.61 -8.66 -23.79
CA SER A 95 3.74 -7.74 -24.54
C SER A 95 2.89 -8.52 -25.52
N ASN A 96 1.59 -8.25 -25.54
CA ASN A 96 0.67 -8.78 -26.55
C ASN A 96 0.66 -7.90 -27.79
N THR A 97 0.14 -8.44 -28.93
CA THR A 97 -0.10 -7.70 -30.17
C THR A 97 -0.96 -6.44 -29.97
N ASP A 98 -1.77 -6.39 -28.94
CA ASP A 98 -2.65 -5.27 -28.61
C ASP A 98 -2.00 -4.23 -27.67
N GLY A 99 -0.67 -4.30 -27.46
CA GLY A 99 0.07 -3.37 -26.60
C GLY A 99 -0.14 -3.57 -25.10
N ALA A 100 -0.84 -4.62 -24.67
CA ALA A 100 -0.96 -4.96 -23.26
C ALA A 100 0.35 -5.55 -22.73
N VAL A 101 0.80 -5.02 -21.61
CA VAL A 101 2.01 -5.44 -20.89
C VAL A 101 1.59 -6.32 -19.71
N LEU A 102 2.01 -7.56 -19.75
CA LEU A 102 1.68 -8.55 -18.73
C LEU A 102 2.94 -8.94 -17.95
N HIS A 103 2.88 -8.74 -16.65
CA HIS A 103 3.88 -9.29 -15.74
C HIS A 103 3.43 -10.66 -15.25
N LEU A 104 4.29 -11.68 -15.48
CA LEU A 104 4.12 -13.02 -14.95
C LEU A 104 4.96 -13.20 -13.68
N PRO A 105 4.52 -14.03 -12.71
CA PRO A 105 5.30 -14.30 -11.53
C PRO A 105 6.55 -15.12 -11.88
N LEU A 106 7.69 -14.73 -11.33
CA LEU A 106 8.91 -15.55 -11.36
C LEU A 106 8.73 -16.83 -10.55
N GLY A 107 8.01 -16.72 -9.46
CA GLY A 107 7.68 -17.81 -8.57
C GLY A 107 6.36 -17.56 -7.86
N HIS A 108 5.59 -18.62 -7.70
CA HIS A 108 4.29 -18.60 -7.04
C HIS A 108 4.19 -19.78 -6.07
N ALA A 109 4.01 -19.46 -4.80
CA ALA A 109 3.68 -20.45 -3.78
C ALA A 109 2.18 -20.41 -3.49
N ALA A 110 1.46 -21.40 -4.01
CA ALA A 110 0.03 -21.58 -3.74
C ALA A 110 -0.20 -21.94 -2.27
N LYS A 111 -1.46 -21.91 -1.85
CA LYS A 111 -1.89 -22.34 -0.52
C LYS A 111 -1.44 -23.78 -0.23
N THR A 112 -0.48 -23.90 0.66
CA THR A 112 0.06 -25.18 1.12
C THR A 112 0.18 -25.20 2.65
N SER A 113 0.59 -26.33 3.22
CA SER A 113 0.95 -26.40 4.64
C SER A 113 2.11 -25.45 5.00
N THR A 114 2.96 -25.13 4.04
CA THR A 114 4.12 -24.23 4.22
C THR A 114 3.73 -22.76 4.17
N THR A 115 2.84 -22.35 3.24
CA THR A 115 2.38 -20.94 3.14
C THR A 115 1.34 -20.58 4.19
N GLY A 116 0.61 -21.56 4.72
CA GLY A 116 -0.41 -21.37 5.76
C GLY A 116 -1.82 -21.70 5.29
N ARG A 117 -2.73 -21.81 6.26
CA ARG A 117 -4.14 -22.14 5.99
C ARG A 117 -5.03 -20.91 5.84
N LEU A 118 -4.62 -19.80 6.41
CA LEU A 118 -5.36 -18.54 6.47
C LEU A 118 -4.55 -17.44 5.77
N GLY A 119 -5.23 -16.43 5.23
CA GLY A 119 -4.64 -15.38 4.42
C GLY A 119 -3.43 -14.68 5.06
N ILE A 120 -2.54 -14.24 4.21
CA ILE A 120 -1.37 -13.45 4.59
C ILE A 120 -1.82 -12.04 4.95
N THR A 121 -1.29 -11.49 6.05
CA THR A 121 -1.59 -10.12 6.49
C THR A 121 -0.55 -9.12 5.99
N ARG A 122 0.73 -9.48 6.05
CA ARG A 122 1.82 -8.63 5.57
C ARG A 122 2.97 -9.44 4.98
N VAL A 123 3.63 -8.84 4.01
CA VAL A 123 4.88 -9.35 3.42
C VAL A 123 5.95 -8.26 3.44
N SER A 124 7.21 -8.64 3.60
CA SER A 124 8.35 -7.73 3.48
C SER A 124 9.62 -8.50 3.07
N PHE A 125 10.44 -7.91 2.20
CA PHE A 125 11.79 -8.41 1.99
C PHE A 125 12.62 -8.25 3.26
N TYR A 126 13.58 -9.15 3.45
CA TYR A 126 14.54 -8.98 4.51
C TYR A 126 15.44 -7.77 4.18
N PRO A 127 15.66 -6.82 5.11
CA PRO A 127 16.26 -5.53 4.76
C PRO A 127 17.73 -5.57 4.38
N PHE A 128 18.43 -6.68 4.62
CA PHE A 128 19.86 -6.83 4.35
C PHE A 128 20.17 -7.84 3.24
N ASP A 129 19.15 -8.61 2.81
CA ASP A 129 19.30 -9.62 1.76
C ASP A 129 17.96 -9.81 1.04
N SER A 130 17.94 -9.59 -0.28
CA SER A 130 16.76 -9.81 -1.12
C SER A 130 16.43 -11.29 -1.37
N LEU A 131 17.34 -12.20 -1.03
CA LEU A 131 17.12 -13.65 -1.13
C LEU A 131 16.20 -14.19 -0.02
N ALA A 132 15.87 -13.38 0.97
CA ALA A 132 14.96 -13.77 2.03
C ALA A 132 13.80 -12.77 2.17
N PHE A 133 12.64 -13.29 2.53
CA PHE A 133 11.47 -12.46 2.84
C PHE A 133 10.66 -13.02 4.00
N LEU A 134 9.91 -12.15 4.65
CA LEU A 134 9.07 -12.45 5.78
C LEU A 134 7.60 -12.36 5.40
N THR A 135 6.81 -13.29 5.93
CA THR A 135 5.35 -13.25 5.85
C THR A 135 4.73 -13.38 7.22
N SER A 136 3.69 -12.62 7.49
CA SER A 136 2.82 -12.81 8.66
C SER A 136 1.41 -13.11 8.20
N GLY A 137 0.65 -13.87 8.99
CA GLY A 137 -0.66 -14.34 8.60
C GLY A 137 -1.67 -14.41 9.73
N TYR A 138 -2.93 -14.63 9.35
CA TYR A 138 -4.01 -14.95 10.27
C TYR A 138 -3.84 -16.32 10.92
N ASP A 139 -2.90 -17.15 10.42
CA ASP A 139 -2.54 -18.47 10.96
C ASP A 139 -1.67 -18.38 12.23
N ARG A 140 -1.48 -17.19 12.79
CA ARG A 140 -0.73 -16.88 14.01
C ARG A 140 0.78 -17.01 13.86
N THR A 141 1.28 -17.21 12.64
CA THR A 141 2.70 -17.43 12.40
C THR A 141 3.36 -16.25 11.72
N LEU A 142 4.64 -16.06 12.04
CA LEU A 142 5.61 -15.33 11.27
C LEU A 142 6.51 -16.36 10.59
N LYS A 143 6.72 -16.25 9.27
CA LYS A 143 7.55 -17.16 8.50
C LYS A 143 8.63 -16.41 7.77
N LEU A 144 9.82 -17.01 7.76
CA LEU A 144 10.94 -16.61 6.94
C LEU A 144 11.04 -17.55 5.75
N PHE A 145 11.00 -16.99 4.55
CA PHE A 145 11.07 -17.72 3.29
C PHE A 145 12.37 -17.42 2.57
N ASP A 146 12.83 -18.40 1.82
CA ASP A 146 13.83 -18.26 0.79
C ASP A 146 13.14 -17.83 -0.52
N SER A 147 13.62 -16.76 -1.17
CA SER A 147 12.99 -16.20 -2.38
C SER A 147 13.24 -17.04 -3.63
N GLU A 148 14.29 -17.85 -3.69
CA GLU A 148 14.57 -18.72 -4.84
C GLU A 148 13.67 -19.94 -4.85
N THR A 149 13.53 -20.60 -3.71
CA THR A 149 12.79 -21.87 -3.59
C THR A 149 11.34 -21.67 -3.16
N LEU A 150 10.99 -20.47 -2.66
CA LEU A 150 9.70 -20.16 -2.05
C LEU A 150 9.33 -21.13 -0.91
N SER A 151 10.32 -21.67 -0.27
CA SER A 151 10.16 -22.58 0.88
C SER A 151 10.35 -21.84 2.21
N ALA A 152 9.58 -22.22 3.22
CA ALA A 152 9.72 -21.63 4.56
C ALA A 152 10.97 -22.22 5.23
N SER A 153 11.99 -21.37 5.46
CA SER A 153 13.21 -21.72 6.19
C SER A 153 12.99 -21.77 7.70
N ALA A 154 12.12 -20.91 8.22
CA ALA A 154 11.78 -20.88 9.63
C ALA A 154 10.30 -20.46 9.82
N THR A 155 9.67 -21.00 10.87
CA THR A 155 8.29 -20.67 11.24
C THR A 155 8.23 -20.42 12.75
N PHE A 156 7.69 -19.24 13.11
CA PHE A 156 7.57 -18.80 14.49
C PHE A 156 6.07 -18.70 14.82
N ASP A 157 5.61 -19.50 15.78
CA ASP A 157 4.24 -19.43 16.28
C ASP A 157 4.12 -18.37 17.38
N LEU A 158 3.23 -17.40 17.18
CA LEU A 158 2.99 -16.29 18.10
C LEU A 158 1.70 -16.50 18.92
N GLU A 159 1.05 -17.66 18.81
CA GLU A 159 -0.17 -18.04 19.54
C GLU A 159 -1.38 -17.13 19.28
N SER A 160 -1.19 -16.01 18.61
CA SER A 160 -2.22 -15.02 18.31
C SER A 160 -2.08 -14.49 16.88
N THR A 161 -3.20 -14.10 16.26
CA THR A 161 -3.23 -13.56 14.91
C THR A 161 -2.25 -12.41 14.76
N VAL A 162 -1.41 -12.46 13.73
CA VAL A 162 -0.42 -11.42 13.44
C VAL A 162 -1.00 -10.46 12.41
N HIS A 163 -1.20 -9.21 12.80
CA HIS A 163 -1.75 -8.16 11.93
C HIS A 163 -0.68 -7.51 11.05
N ALA A 164 0.51 -7.28 11.61
CA ALA A 164 1.64 -6.70 10.89
C ALA A 164 2.96 -7.13 11.52
N HIS A 165 4.02 -7.06 10.74
CA HIS A 165 5.39 -7.17 11.23
C HIS A 165 6.24 -6.05 10.67
N ALA A 166 7.36 -5.75 11.32
CA ALA A 166 8.34 -4.78 10.86
C ALA A 166 9.75 -5.23 11.22
N THR A 167 10.69 -4.96 10.33
CA THR A 167 12.14 -5.15 10.51
C THR A 167 12.84 -3.81 10.48
N SER A 168 13.92 -3.66 11.23
CA SER A 168 14.74 -2.47 11.17
C SER A 168 15.68 -2.53 9.95
N THR A 169 15.82 -1.39 9.27
CA THR A 169 16.70 -1.29 8.08
C THR A 169 18.12 -0.86 8.41
N VAL A 170 18.40 -0.54 9.67
CA VAL A 170 19.68 -0.04 10.15
C VAL A 170 20.24 -0.85 11.32
N ALA A 171 19.45 -1.82 11.82
CA ALA A 171 19.81 -2.56 13.02
C ALA A 171 20.91 -3.58 12.80
N THR A 172 21.75 -3.74 13.83
CA THR A 172 22.71 -4.83 13.97
C THR A 172 22.06 -6.10 14.56
N HIS A 173 20.87 -5.98 15.12
CA HIS A 173 20.10 -7.08 15.68
C HIS A 173 19.13 -7.70 14.66
N LEU A 174 18.76 -8.97 14.85
CA LEU A 174 17.85 -9.72 13.99
C LEU A 174 16.41 -9.77 14.56
N LEU A 175 16.00 -8.72 15.26
CA LEU A 175 14.66 -8.65 15.89
C LEU A 175 13.62 -8.23 14.87
N VAL A 176 12.53 -8.99 14.80
CA VAL A 176 11.30 -8.65 14.07
C VAL A 176 10.24 -8.25 15.10
N ALA A 177 9.69 -7.06 14.95
CA ALA A 177 8.56 -6.61 15.76
C ALA A 177 7.25 -7.09 15.13
N CYS A 178 6.41 -7.74 15.91
CA CYS A 178 5.13 -8.28 15.48
C CYS A 178 3.97 -7.62 16.22
N ALA A 179 3.04 -7.04 15.46
CA ALA A 179 1.74 -6.58 15.93
C ALA A 179 0.77 -7.75 15.89
N SER A 180 0.20 -8.09 17.03
CA SER A 180 -0.70 -9.23 17.13
C SER A 180 -2.01 -8.89 17.85
N GLN A 181 -2.95 -9.79 17.81
CA GLN A 181 -4.21 -9.66 18.56
C GLN A 181 -3.97 -9.55 20.08
N HIS A 182 -2.78 -9.92 20.56
CA HIS A 182 -2.38 -9.73 21.95
C HIS A 182 -2.04 -8.24 22.21
N PRO A 183 -2.32 -7.70 23.41
CA PRO A 183 -2.07 -6.29 23.73
C PRO A 183 -0.58 -5.92 23.90
N ALA A 184 0.33 -6.86 23.73
CA ALA A 184 1.77 -6.59 23.75
C ALA A 184 2.39 -6.76 22.34
N VAL A 185 3.34 -5.90 22.00
CA VAL A 185 4.19 -6.09 20.81
C VAL A 185 5.14 -7.25 21.09
N ARG A 186 5.12 -8.26 20.23
CA ARG A 186 6.03 -9.42 20.32
C ARG A 186 7.30 -9.14 19.52
N LEU A 187 8.46 -9.39 20.12
CA LEU A 187 9.76 -9.34 19.44
C LEU A 187 10.25 -10.77 19.20
N VAL A 188 10.49 -11.10 17.95
CA VAL A 188 11.04 -12.40 17.51
C VAL A 188 12.47 -12.22 17.07
N ASP A 189 13.39 -12.97 17.65
CA ASP A 189 14.78 -13.01 17.19
C ASP A 189 14.94 -14.13 16.15
N LEU A 190 15.24 -13.75 14.91
CA LEU A 190 15.40 -14.71 13.81
C LEU A 190 16.57 -15.67 14.01
N ARG A 191 17.56 -15.30 14.82
CA ARG A 191 18.74 -16.14 15.09
C ARG A 191 18.43 -17.26 16.07
N THR A 192 17.71 -16.95 17.15
CA THR A 192 17.43 -17.92 18.22
C THR A 192 16.13 -18.68 17.97
N GLY A 193 15.31 -18.18 17.07
CA GLY A 193 14.01 -18.79 16.75
C GLY A 193 12.96 -18.62 17.85
N SER A 194 13.22 -17.79 18.85
CA SER A 194 12.32 -17.61 20.00
C SER A 194 11.73 -16.21 20.06
N SER A 195 10.52 -16.09 20.60
CA SER A 195 9.98 -14.81 21.03
C SER A 195 10.72 -14.35 22.28
N THR A 196 11.65 -13.39 22.11
CA THR A 196 12.59 -12.99 23.17
C THR A 196 11.96 -12.05 24.18
N HIS A 197 11.16 -11.09 23.71
CA HIS A 197 10.58 -10.06 24.57
C HIS A 197 9.17 -9.68 24.13
N SER A 198 8.35 -9.26 25.08
CA SER A 198 7.06 -8.65 24.85
C SER A 198 7.01 -7.24 25.45
N LEU A 199 6.67 -6.25 24.61
CA LEU A 199 6.53 -4.86 25.06
C LEU A 199 5.07 -4.64 25.47
N ALA A 200 4.81 -4.71 26.76
CA ALA A 200 3.49 -4.58 27.33
C ALA A 200 3.16 -3.12 27.66
N GLY A 201 1.93 -2.70 27.41
CA GLY A 201 1.46 -1.34 27.72
C GLY A 201 0.19 -0.94 27.02
N HIS A 202 -0.12 -1.52 25.85
CA HIS A 202 -1.43 -1.36 25.22
C HIS A 202 -2.52 -2.12 26.00
N SER A 203 -3.74 -1.63 25.94
CA SER A 203 -4.91 -2.31 26.52
C SER A 203 -5.75 -3.06 25.47
N GLY A 204 -5.44 -2.85 24.18
CA GLY A 204 -6.11 -3.49 23.06
C GLY A 204 -5.13 -4.20 22.14
N SER A 205 -5.66 -4.90 21.13
CA SER A 205 -4.85 -5.57 20.10
C SER A 205 -3.93 -4.60 19.38
N VAL A 206 -2.67 -4.98 19.17
CA VAL A 206 -1.72 -4.18 18.41
C VAL A 206 -1.97 -4.42 16.91
N LEU A 207 -2.24 -3.36 16.15
CA LEU A 207 -2.54 -3.44 14.72
C LEU A 207 -1.35 -3.09 13.83
N SER A 208 -0.51 -2.15 14.27
CA SER A 208 0.59 -1.63 13.47
C SER A 208 1.86 -1.45 14.28
N VAL A 209 3.00 -1.71 13.64
CA VAL A 209 4.33 -1.52 14.19
C VAL A 209 5.25 -0.96 13.11
N ALA A 210 6.17 -0.07 13.51
CA ALA A 210 7.16 0.50 12.60
C ALA A 210 8.45 0.83 13.35
N TRP A 211 9.59 0.35 12.84
CA TRP A 211 10.91 0.71 13.34
C TRP A 211 11.31 2.12 12.90
N HIS A 212 12.03 2.80 13.78
CA HIS A 212 12.61 4.10 13.44
C HIS A 212 13.70 3.92 12.36
N PRO A 213 13.70 4.77 11.29
CA PRO A 213 14.57 4.56 10.14
C PRO A 213 16.07 4.78 10.41
N LYS A 214 16.42 5.51 11.48
CA LYS A 214 17.82 5.83 11.82
C LYS A 214 18.26 5.32 13.19
N ASN A 215 17.33 4.90 14.05
CA ASN A 215 17.64 4.40 15.38
C ASN A 215 17.19 2.93 15.48
N GLU A 216 18.16 2.04 15.56
CA GLU A 216 17.92 0.59 15.60
C GLU A 216 17.13 0.12 16.83
N HIS A 217 17.10 0.91 17.91
CA HIS A 217 16.48 0.52 19.17
C HIS A 217 15.09 1.10 19.38
N THR A 218 14.65 2.02 18.51
CA THR A 218 13.36 2.71 18.67
C THR A 218 12.29 2.11 17.78
N LEU A 219 11.15 1.79 18.36
CA LEU A 219 9.97 1.22 17.71
C LEU A 219 8.74 2.04 18.06
N ALA A 220 7.82 2.21 17.11
CA ALA A 220 6.48 2.72 17.34
C ALA A 220 5.44 1.62 17.14
N SER A 221 4.38 1.64 17.94
CA SER A 221 3.24 0.73 17.81
C SER A 221 1.91 1.43 17.96
N GLY A 222 0.92 0.98 17.21
CA GLY A 222 -0.46 1.46 17.26
C GLY A 222 -1.43 0.32 17.55
N ALA A 223 -2.43 0.58 18.39
CA ALA A 223 -3.36 -0.44 18.83
C ALA A 223 -4.84 -0.01 18.74
N THR A 224 -5.71 -0.97 18.98
CA THR A 224 -7.17 -0.77 18.95
C THR A 224 -7.67 0.13 20.09
N ASP A 225 -6.85 0.36 21.12
CA ASP A 225 -7.15 1.28 22.22
C ASP A 225 -7.01 2.77 21.84
N GLY A 226 -6.65 3.07 20.59
CA GLY A 226 -6.42 4.43 20.11
C GLY A 226 -5.08 5.02 20.52
N THR A 227 -4.24 4.25 21.22
CA THR A 227 -2.92 4.72 21.64
C THR A 227 -1.85 4.43 20.59
N CYS A 228 -0.91 5.35 20.44
CA CYS A 228 0.34 5.15 19.74
C CYS A 228 1.48 5.29 20.75
N ARG A 229 2.32 4.26 20.86
CA ARG A 229 3.40 4.19 21.83
C ARG A 229 4.75 4.10 21.15
N SER A 230 5.74 4.76 21.73
CA SER A 230 7.15 4.65 21.37
C SER A 230 7.89 3.80 22.40
N TRP A 231 8.79 2.95 21.94
CA TRP A 231 9.52 1.95 22.72
C TRP A 231 11.02 2.04 22.47
N ASP A 232 11.82 1.77 23.50
CA ASP A 232 13.23 1.41 23.35
C ASP A 232 13.38 -0.08 23.70
N VAL A 233 13.74 -0.89 22.71
CA VAL A 233 13.82 -2.37 22.86
C VAL A 233 14.88 -2.82 23.86
N ARG A 234 15.82 -1.96 24.26
CA ARG A 234 16.82 -2.22 25.32
C ARG A 234 16.25 -2.10 26.71
N ARG A 235 15.15 -1.37 26.84
CA ARG A 235 14.48 -1.15 28.12
C ARG A 235 13.38 -2.16 28.28
N SER A 236 13.44 -2.97 29.32
CA SER A 236 12.38 -3.93 29.59
C SER A 236 11.06 -3.23 29.92
N ALA A 237 10.01 -3.53 29.18
CA ALA A 237 8.58 -3.37 29.49
C ALA A 237 8.01 -1.96 29.66
N SER A 238 8.75 -0.85 29.58
CA SER A 238 8.15 0.48 29.65
C SER A 238 8.23 1.23 28.34
N SER A 239 7.08 1.79 27.90
CA SER A 239 7.08 2.69 26.75
C SER A 239 7.87 3.96 27.06
N LEU A 240 8.59 4.49 26.07
CA LEU A 240 9.26 5.79 26.17
C LEU A 240 8.25 6.92 26.33
N GLY A 241 7.11 6.80 25.67
CA GLY A 241 6.04 7.77 25.68
C GLY A 241 4.81 7.28 24.94
N VAL A 242 3.70 7.94 25.20
CA VAL A 242 2.43 7.80 24.50
C VAL A 242 2.17 9.10 23.77
N LEU A 243 1.84 9.02 22.48
CA LEU A 243 1.49 10.20 21.69
C LEU A 243 0.05 10.62 22.01
N ASP A 244 -0.16 11.91 22.15
CA ASP A 244 -1.46 12.49 22.50
C ASP A 244 -1.89 13.49 21.41
N MET A 245 -3.11 13.34 20.91
CA MET A 245 -3.68 14.25 19.92
C MET A 245 -3.96 15.64 20.48
N ASP A 246 -4.10 15.79 21.79
CA ASP A 246 -4.33 17.07 22.47
C ASP A 246 -3.02 17.83 22.73
N ASP A 247 -1.88 17.16 22.59
CA ASP A 247 -0.55 17.74 22.81
C ASP A 247 -0.01 18.30 21.49
N SER A 248 -0.34 19.56 21.17
CA SER A 248 -0.05 20.16 19.88
C SER A 248 0.90 21.35 19.97
N ILE A 249 1.69 21.54 18.91
CA ILE A 249 2.61 22.68 18.76
C ILE A 249 1.80 23.98 18.61
N GLY A 250 2.16 25.01 19.35
CA GLY A 250 1.58 26.36 19.24
C GLY A 250 0.43 26.66 20.20
N ILE A 251 0.11 25.75 21.10
CA ILE A 251 -0.80 26.08 22.21
C ILE A 251 -0.05 26.96 23.22
N VAL A 252 -0.67 28.09 23.57
CA VAL A 252 -0.13 29.01 24.59
C VAL A 252 0.04 28.28 25.92
N GLY A 253 1.26 28.27 26.45
CA GLY A 253 1.60 27.54 27.68
C GLY A 253 2.11 26.11 27.45
N TYR A 254 2.24 25.66 26.22
CA TYR A 254 2.89 24.39 25.90
C TYR A 254 4.40 24.50 26.12
N ASP A 255 4.91 23.79 27.11
CA ASP A 255 6.33 23.76 27.49
C ASP A 255 7.10 22.55 26.98
N GLY A 256 6.49 21.75 26.09
CA GLY A 256 7.06 20.52 25.56
C GLY A 256 7.12 19.36 26.57
N LYS A 257 6.69 19.60 27.82
CA LYS A 257 6.72 18.59 28.88
C LYS A 257 5.39 17.87 29.04
N GLY A 258 4.35 18.28 28.29
CA GLY A 258 2.96 17.86 28.48
C GLY A 258 2.39 18.27 29.84
N LEU A 259 1.12 18.08 30.04
CA LEU A 259 0.42 18.43 31.27
C LEU A 259 0.71 17.48 32.47
N GLY A 260 1.91 16.89 32.51
CA GLY A 260 2.38 15.99 33.56
C GLY A 260 2.41 14.51 33.18
N SER A 261 3.24 13.74 33.88
CA SER A 261 3.49 12.32 33.64
C SER A 261 2.22 11.44 33.60
N ARG A 262 1.24 11.77 34.44
CA ARG A 262 -0.03 11.01 34.50
C ARG A 262 -0.93 11.17 33.29
N ARG A 263 -0.88 12.29 32.56
CA ARG A 263 -1.61 12.47 31.31
C ARG A 263 -0.92 11.80 30.12
N ARG A 264 0.41 11.77 30.12
CA ARG A 264 1.19 11.05 29.07
C ARG A 264 0.93 9.55 29.06
N GLU A 265 0.61 8.96 30.21
CA GLU A 265 0.25 7.53 30.29
C GLU A 265 -1.15 7.23 29.75
N ARG A 266 -2.03 8.24 29.69
CA ARG A 266 -3.42 8.12 29.24
C ARG A 266 -3.70 8.83 27.92
N GLY A 267 -2.67 9.38 27.27
CA GLY A 267 -2.79 10.04 25.97
C GLY A 267 -3.33 9.10 24.89
N GLN A 268 -4.17 9.62 24.01
CA GLN A 268 -4.68 8.92 22.85
C GLN A 268 -4.23 9.63 21.57
N ALA A 269 -3.66 8.89 20.65
CA ALA A 269 -3.30 9.43 19.35
C ALA A 269 -4.52 9.57 18.42
N HIS A 270 -5.51 8.69 18.58
CA HIS A 270 -6.75 8.67 17.80
C HIS A 270 -7.96 8.32 18.68
N ASN A 271 -9.14 8.81 18.30
CA ASN A 271 -10.43 8.41 18.91
C ASN A 271 -10.90 7.00 18.47
N GLY A 272 -10.14 6.34 17.63
CA GLY A 272 -10.38 4.99 17.13
C GLY A 272 -9.09 4.20 17.07
N ALA A 273 -9.15 2.97 16.59
CA ALA A 273 -7.99 2.10 16.46
C ALA A 273 -6.91 2.72 15.56
N VAL A 274 -5.64 2.64 15.97
CA VAL A 274 -4.48 3.09 15.18
C VAL A 274 -4.01 1.92 14.31
N ASN A 275 -4.32 1.97 13.01
CA ASN A 275 -4.06 0.87 12.09
C ASN A 275 -2.96 1.12 11.06
N GLY A 276 -2.40 2.33 10.99
CA GLY A 276 -1.26 2.62 10.11
C GLY A 276 -0.24 3.51 10.78
N LEU A 277 1.03 3.18 10.59
CA LEU A 277 2.18 3.92 11.08
C LEU A 277 3.24 4.02 9.98
N THR A 278 3.76 5.22 9.75
CA THR A 278 4.86 5.46 8.83
C THR A 278 5.78 6.54 9.36
N TRP A 279 7.07 6.23 9.43
CA TRP A 279 8.10 7.20 9.77
C TRP A 279 8.49 8.03 8.53
N SER A 280 8.80 9.29 8.73
CA SER A 280 9.55 10.04 7.74
C SER A 280 10.98 9.48 7.63
N GLU A 281 11.61 9.58 6.46
CA GLU A 281 12.95 9.03 6.19
C GLU A 281 14.02 9.56 7.15
N ASP A 282 13.87 10.80 7.60
CA ASP A 282 14.78 11.41 8.60
C ASP A 282 14.50 10.98 10.05
N GLY A 283 13.38 10.29 10.30
CA GLY A 283 12.95 9.86 11.62
C GLY A 283 12.38 10.98 12.50
N GLN A 284 12.22 12.20 11.99
CA GLN A 284 11.70 13.32 12.76
C GLN A 284 10.19 13.24 12.97
N PHE A 285 9.46 12.73 11.98
CA PHE A 285 8.01 12.69 12.01
C PHE A 285 7.49 11.28 11.95
N LEU A 286 6.42 11.05 12.71
CA LEU A 286 5.62 9.84 12.66
C LEU A 286 4.22 10.18 12.16
N VAL A 287 3.83 9.59 11.04
CA VAL A 287 2.47 9.68 10.50
C VAL A 287 1.66 8.52 11.03
N THR A 288 0.51 8.80 11.59
CA THR A 288 -0.43 7.81 12.15
C THR A 288 -1.78 7.91 11.46
N THR A 289 -2.43 6.78 11.24
CA THR A 289 -3.79 6.72 10.69
C THR A 289 -4.68 5.92 11.62
N GLY A 290 -5.92 6.39 11.80
CA GLY A 290 -6.87 5.75 12.69
C GLY A 290 -8.21 5.48 12.04
N THR A 291 -8.99 4.56 12.65
CA THR A 291 -10.37 4.27 12.24
C THR A 291 -11.34 5.41 12.55
N ASP A 292 -10.88 6.47 13.20
CA ASP A 292 -11.58 7.75 13.36
C ASP A 292 -11.60 8.58 12.05
N LYS A 293 -11.12 8.00 10.93
CA LYS A 293 -10.98 8.64 9.61
C LYS A 293 -10.08 9.88 9.64
N ARG A 294 -9.09 9.85 10.50
CA ARG A 294 -8.10 10.92 10.62
C ARG A 294 -6.70 10.37 10.38
N MET A 295 -5.88 11.23 9.83
CA MET A 295 -4.43 11.06 9.75
C MET A 295 -3.80 12.18 10.57
N ARG A 296 -2.79 11.84 11.37
CA ARG A 296 -2.07 12.79 12.23
C ARG A 296 -0.58 12.64 12.03
N VAL A 297 0.12 13.72 12.20
CA VAL A 297 1.59 13.78 12.14
C VAL A 297 2.11 14.27 13.48
N PHE A 298 3.01 13.49 14.04
CA PHE A 298 3.68 13.83 15.30
C PHE A 298 5.15 14.14 15.06
N ASP A 299 5.63 15.23 15.66
CA ASP A 299 7.06 15.52 15.76
C ASP A 299 7.64 14.68 16.90
N MET A 300 8.50 13.74 16.57
CA MET A 300 9.05 12.80 17.56
C MET A 300 10.14 13.40 18.42
N SER A 301 10.65 14.58 18.09
CA SER A 301 11.59 15.31 18.95
C SER A 301 10.90 15.92 20.16
N THR A 302 9.67 16.38 20.00
CA THR A 302 8.84 16.99 21.04
C THR A 302 7.72 16.09 21.54
N GLY A 303 7.29 15.10 20.74
CA GLY A 303 6.11 14.27 20.94
C GLY A 303 4.80 14.99 20.59
N ALA A 304 4.86 16.19 20.04
CA ALA A 304 3.70 17.03 19.79
C ALA A 304 3.05 16.76 18.43
N HIS A 305 1.73 16.90 18.38
CA HIS A 305 0.95 16.81 17.15
C HIS A 305 1.12 18.06 16.30
N LEU A 306 1.50 17.88 15.02
CA LEU A 306 1.41 18.91 14.01
C LEU A 306 -0.06 19.10 13.63
N LEU A 307 -0.61 20.29 13.78
CA LEU A 307 -2.02 20.59 13.51
C LEU A 307 -2.39 20.52 11.99
N ALA A 308 -1.73 19.66 11.23
CA ALA A 308 -2.04 19.43 9.82
C ALA A 308 -3.44 18.78 9.67
N ASN A 309 -4.29 19.40 8.87
CA ASN A 309 -5.67 18.92 8.66
C ASN A 309 -5.80 18.28 7.27
N PHE A 310 -5.91 16.97 7.22
CA PHE A 310 -6.04 16.19 5.98
C PHE A 310 -7.48 16.13 5.43
N GLY A 311 -8.41 16.87 6.04
CA GLY A 311 -9.79 17.00 5.57
C GLY A 311 -10.64 15.75 5.77
N PRO A 312 -11.89 15.78 5.26
CA PRO A 312 -12.87 14.72 5.45
C PRO A 312 -12.80 13.61 4.39
N ALA A 313 -11.85 13.67 3.44
CA ALA A 313 -11.78 12.72 2.32
C ALA A 313 -11.27 11.33 2.71
N LEU A 314 -10.71 11.19 3.89
CA LEU A 314 -10.15 9.93 4.39
C LEU A 314 -11.26 8.95 4.77
N GLU A 315 -11.22 7.76 4.17
CA GLU A 315 -12.08 6.64 4.53
C GLU A 315 -11.22 5.55 5.20
N ASN A 316 -11.46 5.31 6.47
CA ASN A 316 -10.80 4.28 7.24
C ASN A 316 -11.78 3.73 8.28
N SER A 317 -12.44 2.64 7.95
CA SER A 317 -13.46 2.02 8.80
C SER A 317 -13.11 0.59 9.23
N HIS A 318 -11.95 0.09 8.81
CA HIS A 318 -11.55 -1.29 9.02
C HIS A 318 -10.33 -1.38 9.95
N ASN A 319 -10.29 -2.40 10.79
CA ASN A 319 -9.14 -2.69 11.65
C ASN A 319 -7.97 -3.38 10.90
N THR A 320 -8.01 -3.40 9.57
CA THR A 320 -6.87 -3.87 8.76
C THR A 320 -5.80 -2.80 8.70
N THR A 321 -4.54 -3.21 8.63
CA THR A 321 -3.42 -2.29 8.49
C THR A 321 -3.54 -1.48 7.19
N LEU A 322 -3.55 -0.16 7.32
CA LEU A 322 -3.54 0.80 6.21
C LEU A 322 -2.36 1.74 6.42
N THR A 323 -1.22 1.37 5.84
CA THR A 323 0.01 2.15 6.01
C THR A 323 0.09 3.22 4.92
N PRO A 324 0.12 4.52 5.26
CA PRO A 324 0.41 5.57 4.30
C PRO A 324 1.84 5.42 3.78
N LEU A 325 2.06 5.81 2.53
CA LEU A 325 3.35 5.73 1.87
C LEU A 325 3.95 7.12 1.72
N MET A 326 5.21 7.28 2.10
CA MET A 326 6.00 8.47 1.79
C MET A 326 7.09 8.11 0.79
N PRO A 327 7.17 8.78 -0.37
CA PRO A 327 8.29 8.61 -1.27
C PRO A 327 9.57 9.14 -0.63
N PRO A 328 10.75 8.65 -1.05
CA PRO A 328 12.03 9.16 -0.56
C PRO A 328 12.16 10.67 -0.73
N SER A 329 12.78 11.35 0.24
CA SER A 329 12.92 12.82 0.27
C SER A 329 13.73 13.39 -0.89
N MET A 330 14.51 12.54 -1.57
CA MET A 330 15.26 12.94 -2.77
C MET A 330 14.36 13.33 -3.95
N TYR A 331 13.09 12.89 -3.97
CA TYR A 331 12.18 13.16 -5.07
C TYR A 331 11.34 14.43 -4.89
N SER A 332 11.22 14.98 -3.69
CA SER A 332 10.39 16.17 -3.46
C SER A 332 10.91 17.03 -2.33
N HIS A 333 10.83 18.36 -2.49
CA HIS A 333 11.07 19.31 -1.41
C HIS A 333 9.93 19.28 -0.37
N THR A 334 8.70 19.08 -0.85
CA THR A 334 7.54 18.93 0.01
C THR A 334 7.39 17.48 0.38
N ARG A 335 7.25 17.19 1.66
CA ARG A 335 7.00 15.80 2.11
C ARG A 335 5.59 15.41 1.71
N THR A 336 5.49 14.57 0.69
CA THR A 336 4.23 14.07 0.14
C THR A 336 3.84 12.78 0.83
N ILE A 337 2.56 12.60 1.14
CA ILE A 337 1.99 11.37 1.71
C ILE A 337 0.96 10.83 0.74
N TYR A 338 1.11 9.58 0.35
CA TYR A 338 0.10 8.81 -0.38
C TYR A 338 -0.68 7.95 0.58
N TYR A 339 -1.98 8.14 0.61
CA TYR A 339 -2.88 7.40 1.49
C TYR A 339 -3.76 6.45 0.67
N PRO A 340 -3.75 5.12 0.99
CA PRO A 340 -4.62 4.15 0.34
C PRO A 340 -6.05 4.34 0.84
N ASN A 341 -6.92 4.84 -0.02
CA ASN A 341 -8.33 5.05 0.28
C ASN A 341 -9.21 4.01 -0.42
N ALA A 342 -10.51 4.00 -0.13
CA ALA A 342 -11.46 3.11 -0.78
C ALA A 342 -11.64 3.47 -2.27
N GLY A 343 -10.90 2.80 -3.17
CA GLY A 343 -11.01 2.96 -4.61
C GLY A 343 -10.19 4.10 -5.24
N GLU A 344 -9.47 4.87 -4.46
CA GLU A 344 -8.55 5.92 -4.92
C GLU A 344 -7.34 6.03 -4.00
N ILE A 345 -6.26 6.64 -4.46
CA ILE A 345 -5.12 6.99 -3.62
C ILE A 345 -5.10 8.51 -3.48
N LEU A 346 -5.09 8.98 -2.24
CA LEU A 346 -5.07 10.40 -1.93
C LEU A 346 -3.63 10.86 -1.72
N CYS A 347 -3.25 11.93 -2.39
CA CYS A 347 -1.92 12.56 -2.28
C CYS A 347 -2.04 13.85 -1.47
N PHE A 348 -1.38 13.90 -0.33
CA PHE A 348 -1.38 15.04 0.58
C PHE A 348 0.02 15.62 0.76
N GLU A 349 0.09 16.91 1.04
CA GLU A 349 1.28 17.52 1.60
C GLU A 349 1.30 17.33 3.12
N MET A 350 2.43 16.84 3.65
CA MET A 350 2.52 16.45 5.05
C MET A 350 2.36 17.62 6.03
N GLN A 351 2.95 18.77 5.71
CA GLN A 351 2.98 19.90 6.64
C GLN A 351 1.66 20.66 6.72
N SER A 352 1.05 20.95 5.57
CA SER A 352 -0.23 21.68 5.51
C SER A 352 -1.45 20.78 5.65
N GLY A 353 -1.31 19.48 5.34
CA GLY A 353 -2.43 18.55 5.22
C GLY A 353 -3.27 18.78 3.94
N SER A 354 -2.83 19.66 3.03
CA SER A 354 -3.59 19.97 1.83
C SER A 354 -3.63 18.79 0.86
N LEU A 355 -4.82 18.47 0.34
CA LEU A 355 -5.01 17.47 -0.70
C LEU A 355 -4.47 18.03 -2.03
N GLN A 356 -3.40 17.44 -2.54
CA GLN A 356 -2.77 17.86 -3.80
C GLN A 356 -3.38 17.14 -5.00
N LYS A 357 -3.61 15.82 -4.90
CA LYS A 357 -4.10 15.00 -6.02
C LYS A 357 -4.91 13.81 -5.54
N ARG A 358 -5.82 13.37 -6.39
CA ARG A 358 -6.53 12.09 -6.27
C ARG A 358 -6.11 11.20 -7.44
N LEU A 359 -5.50 10.08 -7.14
CA LEU A 359 -5.12 9.08 -8.13
C LEU A 359 -6.26 8.06 -8.24
N ARG A 360 -6.95 8.08 -9.37
CA ARG A 360 -8.06 7.18 -9.67
C ARG A 360 -7.69 6.31 -10.84
N VAL A 361 -8.17 5.09 -10.81
CA VAL A 361 -8.04 4.20 -11.94
C VAL A 361 -8.91 4.71 -13.08
N PRO A 362 -8.39 4.78 -14.31
CA PRO A 362 -9.19 5.13 -15.49
C PRO A 362 -10.43 4.24 -15.59
N GLN A 363 -11.56 4.82 -15.97
CA GLN A 363 -12.85 4.11 -16.06
C GLN A 363 -12.98 3.20 -17.28
N SER A 364 -12.01 3.24 -18.18
CA SER A 364 -11.96 2.46 -19.44
C SER A 364 -11.77 0.95 -19.24
N VAL A 365 -11.41 0.50 -18.04
CA VAL A 365 -11.35 -0.94 -17.76
C VAL A 365 -12.78 -1.48 -17.64
N PRO A 366 -13.22 -2.43 -18.50
CA PRO A 366 -14.52 -3.06 -18.38
C PRO A 366 -14.67 -3.68 -17.00
N ARG A 367 -15.52 -3.11 -16.18
CA ARG A 367 -15.77 -3.58 -14.82
C ARG A 367 -16.70 -4.78 -14.91
N ALA A 368 -16.16 -5.96 -14.80
CA ALA A 368 -16.98 -7.15 -14.60
C ALA A 368 -17.79 -6.99 -13.32
N ASN A 369 -19.11 -6.84 -13.50
CA ASN A 369 -20.14 -6.85 -12.48
C ASN A 369 -20.12 -5.73 -11.41
N HIS A 370 -21.18 -4.93 -11.38
CA HIS A 370 -21.46 -3.85 -10.42
C HIS A 370 -21.42 -4.25 -8.93
N ILE A 371 -21.44 -5.53 -8.61
CA ILE A 371 -21.39 -6.07 -7.25
C ILE A 371 -20.00 -5.90 -6.62
N HIS A 372 -18.92 -5.95 -7.41
CA HIS A 372 -17.55 -5.82 -6.91
C HIS A 372 -17.06 -4.36 -6.80
N GLN A 373 -17.80 -3.36 -7.27
CA GLN A 373 -17.39 -1.96 -7.17
C GLN A 373 -17.21 -1.45 -5.74
N LYS A 374 -17.99 -1.98 -4.78
CA LYS A 374 -17.83 -1.65 -3.35
C LYS A 374 -16.62 -2.32 -2.69
N LEU A 375 -16.01 -3.30 -3.33
CA LEU A 375 -14.91 -4.10 -2.79
C LEU A 375 -13.53 -3.69 -3.31
N ASN A 376 -13.45 -2.77 -4.28
CA ASN A 376 -12.16 -2.36 -4.85
C ASN A 376 -11.43 -1.37 -3.94
N ARG A 377 -11.04 -1.85 -2.76
CA ARG A 377 -10.28 -1.09 -1.78
C ARG A 377 -8.79 -1.28 -2.03
N THR A 378 -8.04 -0.18 -2.01
CA THR A 378 -6.57 -0.24 -1.95
C THR A 378 -6.14 -0.77 -0.59
N THR A 379 -5.32 -1.80 -0.57
CA THR A 379 -4.90 -2.51 0.66
C THR A 379 -3.49 -2.13 1.08
N SER A 380 -2.56 -1.97 0.15
CA SER A 380 -1.17 -1.63 0.43
C SER A 380 -0.57 -0.81 -0.71
N LEU A 381 0.44 -0.02 -0.38
CA LEU A 381 1.23 0.78 -1.31
C LEU A 381 2.70 0.43 -1.15
N ALA A 382 3.44 0.37 -2.26
CA ALA A 382 4.89 0.19 -2.26
C ALA A 382 5.54 1.15 -3.27
N TRP A 383 6.69 1.71 -2.89
CA TRP A 383 7.49 2.58 -3.75
C TRP A 383 8.64 1.80 -4.37
N ARG A 384 8.87 1.97 -5.66
CA ARG A 384 9.99 1.35 -6.35
C ARG A 384 11.26 2.16 -6.12
N ALA A 385 12.29 1.51 -5.57
CA ALA A 385 13.59 2.15 -5.37
C ALA A 385 14.17 2.61 -6.72
N HIS A 386 14.83 3.76 -6.73
CA HIS A 386 15.49 4.36 -7.90
C HIS A 386 14.57 4.77 -9.06
N HIS A 387 13.27 4.56 -8.96
CA HIS A 387 12.29 4.93 -9.97
C HIS A 387 11.20 5.84 -9.38
N ILE A 388 10.57 6.66 -10.23
CA ILE A 388 9.39 7.42 -9.84
C ILE A 388 8.15 6.59 -10.16
N GLU A 389 8.06 5.44 -9.49
CA GLU A 389 6.98 4.48 -9.67
C GLU A 389 6.46 4.02 -8.31
N MET A 390 5.17 3.87 -8.23
CA MET A 390 4.45 3.35 -7.07
C MET A 390 3.58 2.18 -7.51
N TYR A 391 3.47 1.19 -6.66
CA TYR A 391 2.56 0.05 -6.87
C TYR A 391 1.50 0.03 -5.79
N SER A 392 0.29 -0.34 -6.18
CA SER A 392 -0.83 -0.50 -5.26
C SER A 392 -1.45 -1.88 -5.40
N SER A 393 -1.78 -2.48 -4.28
CA SER A 393 -2.56 -3.71 -4.22
C SER A 393 -4.01 -3.43 -3.86
N HIS A 394 -4.90 -4.28 -4.34
CA HIS A 394 -6.34 -4.09 -4.22
C HIS A 394 -7.05 -5.34 -3.69
N ALA A 395 -8.20 -5.12 -3.07
CA ALA A 395 -9.03 -6.19 -2.53
C ALA A 395 -9.70 -7.08 -3.61
N ASP A 396 -9.66 -6.66 -4.87
CA ASP A 396 -10.11 -7.43 -6.03
C ASP A 396 -9.08 -8.43 -6.59
N GLY A 397 -7.91 -8.51 -5.96
CA GLY A 397 -6.82 -9.40 -6.40
C GLY A 397 -5.89 -8.77 -7.44
N THR A 398 -6.08 -7.51 -7.80
CA THR A 398 -5.24 -6.80 -8.77
C THR A 398 -4.08 -6.07 -8.11
N ILE A 399 -2.98 -5.94 -8.86
CA ILE A 399 -1.85 -5.06 -8.57
C ILE A 399 -1.78 -4.04 -9.69
N ARG A 400 -1.55 -2.77 -9.36
CA ARG A 400 -1.49 -1.67 -10.33
C ARG A 400 -0.20 -0.90 -10.17
N CYS A 401 0.39 -0.55 -11.31
CA CYS A 401 1.51 0.35 -11.42
C CYS A 401 1.00 1.80 -11.53
N TRP A 402 1.71 2.75 -10.95
CA TRP A 402 1.49 4.18 -11.07
C TRP A 402 2.80 4.82 -11.46
N ARG A 403 2.88 5.33 -12.69
CA ARG A 403 4.08 5.96 -13.24
C ARG A 403 3.73 7.28 -13.93
N PRO A 404 4.70 8.17 -14.15
CA PRO A 404 4.47 9.34 -14.99
C PRO A 404 4.03 8.90 -16.38
N ARG A 405 3.02 9.56 -16.94
CA ARG A 405 2.50 9.26 -18.27
C ARG A 405 3.58 9.45 -19.33
N THR A 406 3.81 8.46 -20.15
CA THR A 406 4.69 8.49 -21.32
C THR A 406 3.91 8.85 -22.60
N ALA A 407 4.62 9.19 -23.68
CA ALA A 407 3.98 9.40 -24.98
C ALA A 407 3.33 8.12 -25.50
N GLU A 408 3.97 6.96 -25.27
CA GLU A 408 3.45 5.65 -25.63
C GLU A 408 2.15 5.32 -24.90
N ASP A 409 2.06 5.66 -23.60
CA ASP A 409 0.84 5.49 -22.83
C ASP A 409 -0.30 6.38 -23.37
N ALA A 410 0.04 7.57 -23.90
CA ALA A 410 -0.94 8.48 -24.49
C ALA A 410 -1.48 7.92 -25.82
N GLU A 411 -0.62 7.40 -26.67
CA GLU A 411 -0.99 6.77 -27.94
C GLU A 411 -1.84 5.52 -27.72
N ALA A 412 -1.43 4.66 -26.78
CA ALA A 412 -2.19 3.45 -26.43
C ALA A 412 -3.59 3.75 -25.86
N GLU A 413 -3.74 4.84 -25.09
CA GLU A 413 -5.04 5.29 -24.62
C GLU A 413 -5.92 5.79 -25.78
N GLU A 414 -5.36 6.58 -26.71
CA GLU A 414 -6.09 7.08 -27.87
C GLU A 414 -6.56 5.93 -28.78
N GLU A 415 -5.71 4.93 -29.01
CA GLU A 415 -6.07 3.72 -29.76
C GLU A 415 -7.14 2.91 -29.03
N GLY A 416 -7.04 2.75 -27.70
CA GLY A 416 -8.04 2.07 -26.87
C GLY A 416 -9.40 2.77 -26.92
N PHE A 417 -9.45 4.08 -26.84
CA PHE A 417 -10.69 4.85 -26.99
C PHE A 417 -11.32 4.70 -28.39
N ALA A 418 -10.51 4.74 -29.44
CA ALA A 418 -10.99 4.54 -30.80
C ALA A 418 -11.54 3.12 -31.02
N ALA A 419 -10.92 2.10 -30.43
CA ALA A 419 -11.40 0.73 -30.47
C ALA A 419 -12.72 0.54 -29.69
N ASP A 420 -12.86 1.18 -28.53
CA ASP A 420 -14.08 1.14 -27.72
C ASP A 420 -15.25 1.86 -28.40
N GLU A 421 -15.03 3.00 -29.06
CA GLU A 421 -16.06 3.67 -29.86
C GLU A 421 -16.55 2.80 -31.03
N THR A 422 -15.60 2.14 -31.71
CA THR A 422 -15.97 1.22 -32.81
C THR A 422 -16.70 -0.02 -32.32
N ALA A 423 -16.33 -0.56 -31.15
CA ALA A 423 -17.02 -1.69 -30.53
C ALA A 423 -18.42 -1.32 -30.03
N GLN A 424 -18.60 -0.13 -29.48
CA GLN A 424 -19.90 0.37 -29.03
C GLN A 424 -20.85 0.65 -30.22
N THR A 425 -20.34 1.22 -31.31
CA THR A 425 -21.13 1.44 -32.54
C THR A 425 -21.55 0.13 -33.17
N ALA A 426 -20.64 -0.85 -33.26
CA ALA A 426 -20.95 -2.19 -33.77
C ALA A 426 -21.95 -2.94 -32.87
N SER A 427 -21.88 -2.79 -31.56
CA SER A 427 -22.84 -3.35 -30.59
C SER A 427 -24.21 -2.70 -30.73
N ALA A 428 -24.27 -1.38 -30.89
CA ALA A 428 -25.52 -0.65 -31.11
C ALA A 428 -26.20 -1.03 -32.43
N GLU A 429 -25.42 -1.23 -33.50
CA GLU A 429 -25.93 -1.73 -34.78
C GLU A 429 -26.47 -3.17 -34.68
N ARG A 430 -25.77 -4.07 -33.98
CA ARG A 430 -26.24 -5.44 -33.72
C ARG A 430 -27.56 -5.45 -32.95
N LYS A 431 -27.66 -4.57 -31.94
CA LYS A 431 -28.87 -4.43 -31.15
C LYS A 431 -30.06 -3.90 -32.02
N ARG A 432 -29.83 -2.89 -32.84
CA ARG A 432 -30.85 -2.39 -33.80
C ARG A 432 -31.33 -3.47 -34.77
N LYS A 433 -30.38 -4.23 -35.38
CA LYS A 433 -30.73 -5.34 -36.29
C LYS A 433 -31.52 -6.44 -35.58
N ARG A 434 -31.22 -6.72 -34.32
CA ARG A 434 -31.93 -7.71 -33.50
C ARG A 434 -33.33 -7.25 -33.14
N ASP A 435 -33.52 -5.95 -32.84
CA ASP A 435 -34.83 -5.36 -32.53
C ASP A 435 -35.70 -5.31 -33.79
N GLU A 436 -35.14 -4.99 -34.98
CA GLU A 436 -35.85 -5.05 -36.26
C GLU A 436 -36.27 -6.49 -36.60
N LEU A 437 -35.39 -7.48 -36.41
CA LEU A 437 -35.74 -8.89 -36.58
C LEU A 437 -36.89 -9.32 -35.64
N ASN A 438 -36.85 -8.92 -34.39
CA ASN A 438 -37.89 -9.23 -33.43
C ASN A 438 -39.23 -8.58 -33.81
N GLN A 439 -39.23 -7.35 -34.34
CA GLN A 439 -40.46 -6.69 -34.86
C GLN A 439 -41.03 -7.42 -36.07
N ILE A 440 -40.17 -7.86 -37.00
CA ILE A 440 -40.60 -8.67 -38.18
C ILE A 440 -41.23 -9.98 -37.72
N VAL A 441 -40.59 -10.69 -36.79
CA VAL A 441 -41.09 -11.98 -36.27
C VAL A 441 -42.43 -11.77 -35.55
N GLN A 442 -42.59 -10.71 -34.72
CA GLN A 442 -43.85 -10.38 -34.08
C GLN A 442 -44.95 -10.00 -35.08
N GLY A 443 -44.59 -9.31 -36.16
CA GLY A 443 -45.52 -9.01 -37.26
C GLY A 443 -46.01 -10.23 -38.02
N LEU A 444 -45.13 -11.22 -38.23
CA LEU A 444 -45.46 -12.49 -38.89
C LEU A 444 -46.28 -13.43 -38.00
N THR A 445 -46.01 -13.47 -36.66
CA THR A 445 -46.81 -14.25 -35.72
C THR A 445 -48.21 -13.71 -35.55
N LYS A 446 -48.41 -12.39 -35.48
CA LYS A 446 -49.74 -11.76 -35.46
C LYS A 446 -50.57 -11.98 -36.73
N ARG A 447 -49.97 -12.15 -37.91
CA ARG A 447 -50.64 -12.48 -39.14
C ARG A 447 -51.08 -13.96 -39.26
N ARG A 448 -50.55 -14.82 -38.38
CA ARG A 448 -50.88 -16.25 -38.38
C ARG A 448 -52.04 -16.60 -37.43
N GLU A 449 -52.41 -15.65 -36.54
CA GLU A 449 -53.49 -15.79 -35.58
C GLU A 449 -54.80 -15.09 -36.01
N MET A 450 -54.84 -14.45 -37.21
CA MET A 450 -56.02 -14.00 -37.93
C MET A 450 -56.35 -14.96 -39.08
#